data_2a408340f978ff0f8e186ade874301de
#
_entry.id   2a408340f978ff0f8e186ade874301de
#
_cell.length_a   1.000
_cell.length_b   1.000
_cell.length_c   1.000
_cell.angle_alpha   90.00
_cell.angle_beta   90.00
_cell.angle_gamma   90.00
#
_symmetry.space_group_name_H-M   'P 1'
#
loop_
_entity.id
_entity.type
_entity.pdbx_description
1 polymer ?
#
loop_
_entity_poly.entity_id
_entity_poly.type
_entity_poly.pdbx_seq_one_letter_code
_entity_poly.pdbx_strand_id
1 'polypeptide(L)'
;MSSITVNEAFALGAPLVLLLIVIEAIFSHWKQKGYYNVGDTLATIGLLVGNMVTHVLIKGGTLGLHFYLYQFRIIDLIGTLPTWSLWLITIILIDLVFYFYHRLSHRSRFLWAVHMSHHSSEEMNFAVSFRQAWFGPISKIPFFIVLPLMGLDPTMIAVCGVLSTLWGVVGHTQMIGTLGPIEWIFNTPSHHRVHHGSNPEYIDKNYGNVFIIWDRIFGTFEPERAPVKYGLVKNVETYDPVKITFMEWQSLFRD
;
A
#
# COMPACT_ATOMS: atom_id res chain seq x y z
N MET A 1 -28.55 -8.58 -5.20
CA MET A 1 -27.30 -8.18 -5.88
C MET A 1 -26.21 -9.12 -5.42
N SER A 2 -25.58 -9.88 -6.33
CA SER A 2 -24.43 -10.73 -6.00
C SER A 2 -23.31 -9.86 -5.47
N SER A 3 -22.83 -10.15 -4.27
CA SER A 3 -21.66 -9.47 -3.71
C SER A 3 -20.44 -9.82 -4.54
N ILE A 4 -19.66 -8.81 -4.94
CA ILE A 4 -18.37 -9.02 -5.63
C ILE A 4 -17.49 -9.91 -4.73
N THR A 5 -16.96 -10.98 -5.29
CA THR A 5 -16.02 -11.86 -4.60
C THR A 5 -14.59 -11.33 -4.71
N VAL A 6 -13.71 -11.78 -3.81
CA VAL A 6 -12.26 -11.47 -3.86
C VAL A 6 -11.65 -11.88 -5.20
N ASN A 7 -12.04 -13.04 -5.74
CA ASN A 7 -11.53 -13.52 -7.03
C ASN A 7 -11.99 -12.64 -8.20
N GLU A 8 -13.23 -12.17 -8.21
CA GLU A 8 -13.73 -11.24 -9.22
C GLU A 8 -13.01 -9.88 -9.15
N ALA A 9 -12.77 -9.36 -7.96
CA ALA A 9 -12.02 -8.11 -7.78
C ALA A 9 -10.58 -8.23 -8.33
N PHE A 10 -9.89 -9.34 -8.07
CA PHE A 10 -8.56 -9.59 -8.66
C PHE A 10 -8.62 -9.83 -10.17
N ALA A 11 -9.59 -10.60 -10.66
CA ALA A 11 -9.73 -10.91 -12.09
C ALA A 11 -9.98 -9.66 -12.95
N LEU A 12 -10.65 -8.66 -12.39
CA LEU A 12 -10.87 -7.37 -13.05
C LEU A 12 -9.69 -6.40 -12.84
N GLY A 13 -9.13 -6.37 -11.64
CA GLY A 13 -8.09 -5.41 -11.27
C GLY A 13 -6.73 -5.73 -11.88
N ALA A 14 -6.29 -6.98 -11.88
CA ALA A 14 -4.95 -7.34 -12.33
C ALA A 14 -4.69 -7.03 -13.82
N PRO A 15 -5.59 -7.35 -14.78
CA PRO A 15 -5.41 -6.94 -16.18
C PRO A 15 -5.37 -5.42 -16.36
N LEU A 16 -6.20 -4.68 -15.61
CA LEU A 16 -6.21 -3.22 -15.66
C LEU A 16 -4.87 -2.65 -15.20
N VAL A 17 -4.33 -3.14 -14.10
CA VAL A 17 -3.03 -2.71 -13.58
C VAL A 17 -1.90 -3.01 -14.58
N LEU A 18 -1.88 -4.20 -15.17
CA LEU A 18 -0.90 -4.54 -16.21
C LEU A 18 -1.01 -3.61 -17.42
N LEU A 19 -2.24 -3.29 -17.83
CA LEU A 19 -2.48 -2.33 -18.91
C LEU A 19 -1.94 -0.94 -18.56
N LEU A 20 -2.15 -0.46 -17.33
CA LEU A 20 -1.63 0.83 -16.87
C LEU A 20 -0.11 0.86 -16.90
N ILE A 21 0.57 -0.21 -16.44
CA ILE A 21 2.03 -0.33 -16.51
C ILE A 21 2.53 -0.26 -17.96
N VAL A 22 1.88 -0.99 -18.86
CA VAL A 22 2.27 -1.01 -20.28
C VAL A 22 2.08 0.37 -20.91
N ILE A 23 0.94 1.03 -20.67
CA ILE A 23 0.66 2.38 -21.17
C ILE A 23 1.71 3.37 -20.63
N GLU A 24 2.01 3.34 -19.34
CA GLU A 24 3.00 4.23 -18.74
C GLU A 24 4.41 3.97 -19.28
N ALA A 25 4.81 2.71 -19.46
CA ALA A 25 6.11 2.36 -20.01
C ALA A 25 6.26 2.84 -21.46
N ILE A 26 5.23 2.65 -22.31
CA ILE A 26 5.19 3.17 -23.68
C ILE A 26 5.25 4.71 -23.69
N PHE A 27 4.45 5.37 -22.85
CA PHE A 27 4.46 6.83 -22.71
C PHE A 27 5.84 7.34 -22.26
N SER A 28 6.43 6.72 -21.24
CA SER A 28 7.75 7.06 -20.72
C SER A 28 8.83 6.94 -21.80
N HIS A 29 8.82 5.85 -22.57
CA HIS A 29 9.75 5.64 -23.68
C HIS A 29 9.53 6.67 -24.80
N TRP A 30 8.28 6.85 -25.26
CA TRP A 30 7.95 7.78 -26.33
C TRP A 30 8.28 9.24 -25.98
N LYS A 31 8.01 9.65 -24.74
CA LYS A 31 8.27 11.01 -24.25
C LYS A 31 9.67 11.19 -23.65
N GLN A 32 10.52 10.15 -23.68
CA GLN A 32 11.87 10.13 -23.09
C GLN A 32 11.90 10.61 -21.63
N LYS A 33 10.91 10.17 -20.84
CA LYS A 33 10.74 10.59 -19.45
C LYS A 33 11.66 9.84 -18.47
N GLY A 34 12.13 8.64 -18.82
CA GLY A 34 13.01 7.84 -17.98
C GLY A 34 12.35 7.31 -16.71
N TYR A 35 11.04 7.07 -16.70
CA TYR A 35 10.33 6.59 -15.50
C TYR A 35 10.66 5.14 -15.13
N TYR A 36 11.32 4.40 -16.01
CA TYR A 36 11.65 2.98 -15.83
C TYR A 36 13.14 2.73 -15.98
N ASN A 37 13.74 2.10 -14.96
CA ASN A 37 15.08 1.55 -14.97
C ASN A 37 15.00 0.02 -14.96
N VAL A 38 15.76 -0.65 -15.81
CA VAL A 38 15.70 -2.13 -15.93
C VAL A 38 16.15 -2.81 -14.63
N GLY A 39 17.24 -2.36 -14.00
CA GLY A 39 17.72 -2.93 -12.74
C GLY A 39 16.70 -2.77 -11.61
N ASP A 40 16.09 -1.58 -11.48
CA ASP A 40 15.06 -1.30 -10.49
C ASP A 40 13.79 -2.14 -10.74
N THR A 41 13.37 -2.27 -12.00
CA THR A 41 12.22 -3.11 -12.39
C THR A 41 12.46 -4.58 -12.04
N LEU A 42 13.67 -5.12 -12.31
CA LEU A 42 14.02 -6.50 -11.95
C LEU A 42 14.04 -6.71 -10.43
N ALA A 43 14.58 -5.74 -9.68
CA ALA A 43 14.51 -5.76 -8.21
C ALA A 43 13.07 -5.77 -7.71
N THR A 44 12.20 -4.94 -8.31
CA THR A 44 10.77 -4.89 -8.01
C THR A 44 10.08 -6.24 -8.26
N ILE A 45 10.39 -6.91 -9.38
CA ILE A 45 9.85 -8.26 -9.67
C ILE A 45 10.33 -9.27 -8.62
N GLY A 46 11.61 -9.25 -8.22
CA GLY A 46 12.13 -10.14 -7.18
C GLY A 46 11.46 -9.92 -5.82
N LEU A 47 11.22 -8.66 -5.45
CA LEU A 47 10.47 -8.31 -4.24
C LEU A 47 9.02 -8.77 -4.31
N LEU A 48 8.36 -8.57 -5.45
CA LEU A 48 6.99 -9.06 -5.68
C LEU A 48 6.90 -10.58 -5.51
N VAL A 49 7.82 -11.34 -6.13
CA VAL A 49 7.82 -12.81 -6.05
C VAL A 49 7.92 -13.29 -4.59
N GLY A 50 8.85 -12.76 -3.81
CA GLY A 50 8.98 -13.13 -2.40
C GLY A 50 7.78 -12.72 -1.55
N ASN A 51 7.19 -11.55 -1.82
CA ASN A 51 5.95 -11.13 -1.18
C ASN A 51 4.78 -12.05 -1.52
N MET A 52 4.64 -12.45 -2.79
CA MET A 52 3.60 -13.39 -3.23
C MET A 52 3.76 -14.76 -2.57
N VAL A 53 4.97 -15.29 -2.46
CA VAL A 53 5.23 -16.55 -1.75
C VAL A 53 4.76 -16.45 -0.31
N THR A 54 5.17 -15.42 0.41
CA THR A 54 4.72 -15.19 1.80
C THR A 54 3.19 -15.06 1.88
N HIS A 55 2.61 -14.28 0.97
CA HIS A 55 1.16 -14.08 0.94
C HIS A 55 0.40 -15.38 0.72
N VAL A 56 0.83 -16.23 -0.21
CA VAL A 56 0.21 -17.55 -0.47
C VAL A 56 0.32 -18.45 0.76
N LEU A 57 1.49 -18.48 1.42
CA LEU A 57 1.72 -19.33 2.60
C LEU A 57 0.81 -18.96 3.78
N ILE A 58 0.50 -17.67 3.97
CA ILE A 58 -0.27 -17.21 5.14
C ILE A 58 -1.74 -16.87 4.85
N LYS A 59 -2.13 -16.75 3.57
CA LYS A 59 -3.47 -16.26 3.16
C LYS A 59 -4.61 -17.05 3.81
N GLY A 60 -4.55 -18.37 3.76
CA GLY A 60 -5.57 -19.22 4.36
C GLY A 60 -5.66 -19.06 5.87
N GLY A 61 -4.50 -18.99 6.55
CA GLY A 61 -4.42 -18.76 7.99
C GLY A 61 -4.94 -17.38 8.40
N THR A 62 -4.60 -16.33 7.66
CA THR A 62 -5.06 -14.97 7.94
C THR A 62 -6.58 -14.84 7.78
N LEU A 63 -7.14 -15.38 6.70
CA LEU A 63 -8.58 -15.36 6.48
C LEU A 63 -9.31 -16.21 7.53
N GLY A 64 -8.79 -17.41 7.83
CA GLY A 64 -9.32 -18.26 8.90
C GLY A 64 -9.28 -17.58 10.27
N LEU A 65 -8.20 -16.85 10.57
CA LEU A 65 -8.10 -16.04 11.79
C LEU A 65 -9.18 -14.94 11.85
N HIS A 66 -9.44 -14.25 10.73
CA HIS A 66 -10.51 -13.25 10.68
C HIS A 66 -11.88 -13.87 10.93
N PHE A 67 -12.20 -15.02 10.33
CA PHE A 67 -13.46 -15.74 10.60
C PHE A 67 -13.56 -16.23 12.05
N TYR A 68 -12.45 -16.72 12.61
CA TYR A 68 -12.40 -17.14 14.01
C TYR A 68 -12.66 -15.95 14.95
N LEU A 69 -11.94 -14.82 14.76
CA LEU A 69 -12.08 -13.62 15.59
C LEU A 69 -13.46 -12.96 15.44
N TYR A 70 -14.07 -13.08 14.29
CA TYR A 70 -15.42 -12.55 14.04
C TYR A 70 -16.49 -13.21 14.95
N GLN A 71 -16.26 -14.43 15.42
CA GLN A 71 -17.16 -15.09 16.40
C GLN A 71 -17.17 -14.37 17.75
N PHE A 72 -16.12 -13.62 18.06
CA PHE A 72 -15.96 -12.84 19.29
C PHE A 72 -16.22 -11.33 19.07
N ARG A 73 -16.92 -10.97 18.01
CA ARG A 73 -17.20 -9.56 17.69
C ARG A 73 -17.94 -8.86 18.83
N ILE A 74 -17.52 -7.63 19.10
CA ILE A 74 -18.08 -6.80 20.17
C ILE A 74 -19.43 -6.20 19.75
N ILE A 75 -19.58 -5.91 18.45
CA ILE A 75 -20.78 -5.30 17.86
C ILE A 75 -21.31 -6.22 16.77
N ASP A 76 -22.61 -6.47 16.75
CA ASP A 76 -23.26 -7.18 15.64
C ASP A 76 -23.81 -6.17 14.64
N LEU A 77 -23.00 -5.82 13.64
CA LEU A 77 -23.36 -4.85 12.62
C LEU A 77 -24.26 -5.44 11.53
N ILE A 78 -24.15 -6.77 11.28
CA ILE A 78 -24.98 -7.47 10.30
C ILE A 78 -26.40 -7.57 10.83
N GLY A 79 -27.38 -7.09 10.06
CA GLY A 79 -28.79 -7.04 10.47
C GLY A 79 -29.20 -5.74 11.19
N THR A 80 -28.23 -4.93 11.63
CA THR A 80 -28.53 -3.62 12.23
C THR A 80 -28.40 -2.46 11.24
N LEU A 81 -27.55 -2.62 10.22
CA LEU A 81 -27.26 -1.60 9.22
C LEU A 81 -27.55 -2.09 7.80
N PRO A 82 -27.92 -1.19 6.88
CA PRO A 82 -28.05 -1.52 5.47
C PRO A 82 -26.71 -2.02 4.88
N THR A 83 -26.74 -2.99 3.97
CA THR A 83 -25.53 -3.60 3.38
C THR A 83 -24.59 -2.57 2.75
N TRP A 84 -25.12 -1.54 2.06
CA TRP A 84 -24.27 -0.51 1.45
C TRP A 84 -23.44 0.28 2.48
N SER A 85 -24.04 0.55 3.66
CA SER A 85 -23.30 1.26 4.72
C SER A 85 -22.23 0.37 5.37
N LEU A 86 -22.44 -0.94 5.43
CA LEU A 86 -21.42 -1.88 5.89
C LEU A 86 -20.19 -1.85 4.97
N TRP A 87 -20.38 -1.82 3.66
CA TRP A 87 -19.27 -1.67 2.70
C TRP A 87 -18.53 -0.35 2.89
N LEU A 88 -19.25 0.76 3.05
CA LEU A 88 -18.67 2.08 3.27
C LEU A 88 -17.89 2.14 4.59
N ILE A 89 -18.45 1.63 5.68
CA ILE A 89 -17.79 1.57 6.98
C ILE A 89 -16.54 0.69 6.88
N THR A 90 -16.63 -0.45 6.19
CA THR A 90 -15.50 -1.37 6.04
C THR A 90 -14.33 -0.73 5.32
N ILE A 91 -14.55 -0.05 4.19
CA ILE A 91 -13.46 0.61 3.46
C ILE A 91 -12.84 1.76 4.25
N ILE A 92 -13.65 2.54 4.97
CA ILE A 92 -13.18 3.63 5.83
C ILE A 92 -12.32 3.09 6.97
N LEU A 93 -12.76 2.03 7.67
CA LEU A 93 -12.01 1.46 8.80
C LEU A 93 -10.76 0.70 8.36
N ILE A 94 -10.79 0.00 7.23
CA ILE A 94 -9.59 -0.60 6.63
C ILE A 94 -8.54 0.47 6.38
N ASP A 95 -8.93 1.59 5.79
CA ASP A 95 -8.00 2.66 5.45
C ASP A 95 -7.46 3.38 6.69
N LEU A 96 -8.29 3.58 7.71
CA LEU A 96 -7.86 4.11 9.01
C LEU A 96 -6.84 3.18 9.69
N VAL A 97 -7.11 1.88 9.72
CA VAL A 97 -6.15 0.90 10.26
C VAL A 97 -4.86 0.89 9.45
N PHE A 98 -4.97 0.96 8.12
CA PHE A 98 -3.82 1.07 7.24
C PHE A 98 -3.01 2.34 7.53
N TYR A 99 -3.64 3.50 7.73
CA TYR A 99 -2.96 4.75 8.09
C TYR A 99 -2.08 4.57 9.34
N PHE A 100 -2.61 3.97 10.42
CA PHE A 100 -1.84 3.74 11.64
C PHE A 100 -0.72 2.72 11.45
N TYR A 101 -1.00 1.62 10.74
CA TYR A 101 0.03 0.65 10.37
C TYR A 101 1.15 1.32 9.58
N HIS A 102 0.82 2.10 8.55
CA HIS A 102 1.75 2.75 7.66
C HIS A 102 2.59 3.82 8.38
N ARG A 103 1.94 4.66 9.19
CA ARG A 103 2.61 5.64 10.03
C ARG A 103 3.60 4.98 11.00
N LEU A 104 3.20 3.88 11.65
CA LEU A 104 4.07 3.13 12.53
C LEU A 104 5.21 2.44 11.77
N SER A 105 4.98 2.03 10.51
CA SER A 105 6.02 1.45 9.67
C SER A 105 7.15 2.43 9.35
N HIS A 106 6.89 3.73 9.37
CA HIS A 106 7.89 4.78 9.24
C HIS A 106 8.52 5.21 10.58
N ARG A 107 7.85 4.97 11.70
CA ARG A 107 8.28 5.47 13.02
C ARG A 107 8.91 4.41 13.91
N SER A 108 8.73 3.14 13.62
CA SER A 108 9.30 2.00 14.34
C SER A 108 10.42 1.37 13.50
N ARG A 109 11.64 1.26 14.02
CA ARG A 109 12.76 0.61 13.33
C ARG A 109 12.42 -0.83 12.87
N PHE A 110 11.69 -1.58 13.70
CA PHE A 110 11.27 -2.95 13.36
C PHE A 110 10.32 -2.97 12.15
N LEU A 111 9.28 -2.13 12.14
CA LEU A 111 8.34 -2.06 11.03
C LEU A 111 8.96 -1.38 9.80
N TRP A 112 9.89 -0.45 9.99
CA TRP A 112 10.67 0.14 8.91
C TRP A 112 11.54 -0.91 8.22
N ALA A 113 12.18 -1.83 8.96
CA ALA A 113 12.94 -2.93 8.38
C ALA A 113 12.08 -3.84 7.47
N VAL A 114 10.76 -3.89 7.70
CA VAL A 114 9.81 -4.51 6.77
C VAL A 114 9.49 -3.57 5.60
N HIS A 115 9.24 -2.28 5.86
CA HIS A 115 8.63 -1.35 4.90
C HIS A 115 9.65 -0.65 3.97
N MET A 116 10.90 -0.51 4.39
CA MET A 116 11.97 0.21 3.69
C MET A 116 12.14 -0.25 2.24
N SER A 117 12.01 -1.54 1.96
CA SER A 117 12.13 -2.07 0.59
C SER A 117 11.14 -1.42 -0.38
N HIS A 118 9.94 -1.01 0.09
CA HIS A 118 8.94 -0.30 -0.70
C HIS A 118 9.42 1.10 -1.13
N HIS A 119 10.13 1.80 -0.24
CA HIS A 119 10.69 3.13 -0.49
C HIS A 119 12.06 3.14 -1.16
N SER A 120 12.67 1.97 -1.38
CA SER A 120 14.05 1.85 -1.88
C SER A 120 14.21 2.05 -3.39
N SER A 121 13.14 2.29 -4.14
CA SER A 121 13.21 2.64 -5.55
C SER A 121 13.51 4.12 -5.72
N GLU A 122 14.45 4.44 -6.62
CA GLU A 122 14.71 5.81 -7.08
C GLU A 122 13.81 6.21 -8.26
N GLU A 123 12.90 5.31 -8.64
CA GLU A 123 11.88 5.52 -9.67
C GLU A 123 10.49 5.65 -9.04
N MET A 124 9.58 6.29 -9.76
CA MET A 124 8.16 6.36 -9.39
C MET A 124 7.31 6.07 -10.62
N ASN A 125 6.78 4.87 -10.68
CA ASN A 125 5.94 4.37 -11.78
C ASN A 125 5.00 3.28 -11.27
N PHE A 126 3.99 2.89 -12.05
CA PHE A 126 3.02 1.89 -11.61
C PHE A 126 3.65 0.54 -11.21
N ALA A 127 4.79 0.16 -11.79
CA ALA A 127 5.45 -1.09 -11.41
C ALA A 127 6.04 -1.02 -10.00
N VAL A 128 6.46 0.15 -9.52
CA VAL A 128 7.00 0.35 -8.16
C VAL A 128 5.96 0.00 -7.08
N SER A 129 4.67 0.10 -7.36
CA SER A 129 3.62 -0.35 -6.45
C SER A 129 3.77 -1.84 -6.05
N PHE A 130 4.39 -2.65 -6.89
CA PHE A 130 4.70 -4.06 -6.65
C PHE A 130 6.02 -4.31 -5.91
N ARG A 131 6.77 -3.25 -5.59
CA ARG A 131 7.96 -3.31 -4.75
C ARG A 131 7.56 -3.53 -3.29
N GLN A 132 7.04 -4.72 -3.00
CA GLN A 132 6.44 -5.06 -1.71
C GLN A 132 7.40 -5.86 -0.84
N ALA A 133 7.47 -5.49 0.45
CA ALA A 133 8.25 -6.20 1.44
C ALA A 133 7.82 -7.65 1.60
N TRP A 134 8.77 -8.59 1.68
CA TRP A 134 8.47 -10.02 1.83
C TRP A 134 7.67 -10.33 3.10
N PHE A 135 7.96 -9.62 4.20
CA PHE A 135 7.26 -9.80 5.48
C PHE A 135 6.06 -8.87 5.68
N GLY A 136 5.76 -8.02 4.69
CA GLY A 136 4.64 -7.09 4.73
C GLY A 136 3.29 -7.75 5.05
N PRO A 137 2.92 -8.89 4.42
CA PRO A 137 1.68 -9.59 4.74
C PRO A 137 1.57 -10.03 6.21
N ILE A 138 2.68 -10.46 6.81
CA ILE A 138 2.72 -10.89 8.23
C ILE A 138 2.62 -9.70 9.16
N SER A 139 3.36 -8.62 8.89
CA SER A 139 3.41 -7.44 9.75
C SER A 139 2.08 -6.69 9.86
N LYS A 140 1.19 -6.86 8.89
CA LYS A 140 -0.16 -6.28 8.89
C LYS A 140 -1.13 -7.00 9.84
N ILE A 141 -0.93 -8.29 10.08
CA ILE A 141 -1.88 -9.12 10.85
C ILE A 141 -2.27 -8.48 12.21
N PRO A 142 -1.33 -8.05 13.08
CA PRO A 142 -1.67 -7.50 14.39
C PRO A 142 -2.57 -6.25 14.34
N PHE A 143 -2.53 -5.51 13.24
CA PHE A 143 -3.33 -4.30 13.06
C PHE A 143 -4.72 -4.63 12.55
N PHE A 144 -4.83 -5.54 11.59
CA PHE A 144 -6.09 -5.81 10.89
C PHE A 144 -7.02 -6.76 11.65
N ILE A 145 -6.54 -7.49 12.66
CA ILE A 145 -7.39 -8.36 13.53
C ILE A 145 -8.44 -7.58 14.32
N VAL A 146 -8.27 -6.28 14.51
CA VAL A 146 -9.27 -5.43 15.19
C VAL A 146 -10.57 -5.34 14.38
N LEU A 147 -10.50 -5.42 13.06
CA LEU A 147 -11.66 -5.23 12.17
C LEU A 147 -12.75 -6.30 12.38
N PRO A 148 -12.46 -7.62 12.34
CA PRO A 148 -13.48 -8.62 12.62
C PRO A 148 -13.99 -8.55 14.08
N LEU A 149 -13.16 -8.18 15.05
CA LEU A 149 -13.58 -7.98 16.43
C LEU A 149 -14.55 -6.80 16.58
N MET A 150 -14.43 -5.77 15.74
CA MET A 150 -15.40 -4.66 15.67
C MET A 150 -16.71 -5.05 14.97
N GLY A 151 -16.84 -6.28 14.45
CA GLY A 151 -18.06 -6.76 13.81
C GLY A 151 -18.11 -6.58 12.30
N LEU A 152 -16.98 -6.27 11.65
CA LEU A 152 -16.90 -6.22 10.18
C LEU A 152 -16.78 -7.64 9.62
N ASP A 153 -17.58 -7.93 8.59
CA ASP A 153 -17.58 -9.24 7.93
C ASP A 153 -16.23 -9.54 7.28
N PRO A 154 -15.60 -10.71 7.54
CA PRO A 154 -14.30 -11.07 6.97
C PRO A 154 -14.25 -11.06 5.44
N THR A 155 -15.36 -11.35 4.76
CA THR A 155 -15.43 -11.31 3.30
C THR A 155 -15.40 -9.86 2.82
N MET A 156 -16.15 -8.96 3.48
CA MET A 156 -16.12 -7.53 3.19
C MET A 156 -14.72 -6.95 3.43
N ILE A 157 -14.06 -7.34 4.54
CA ILE A 157 -12.67 -6.93 4.83
C ILE A 157 -11.76 -7.38 3.69
N ALA A 158 -11.86 -8.62 3.23
CA ALA A 158 -11.01 -9.13 2.16
C ALA A 158 -11.23 -8.40 0.82
N VAL A 159 -12.49 -8.18 0.41
CA VAL A 159 -12.81 -7.46 -0.83
C VAL A 159 -12.38 -6.00 -0.76
N CYS A 160 -12.71 -5.28 0.32
CA CYS A 160 -12.29 -3.90 0.50
C CYS A 160 -10.76 -3.77 0.58
N GLY A 161 -10.06 -4.78 1.15
CA GLY A 161 -8.60 -4.85 1.12
C GLY A 161 -8.02 -4.93 -0.29
N VAL A 162 -8.65 -5.69 -1.19
CA VAL A 162 -8.27 -5.72 -2.62
C VAL A 162 -8.50 -4.35 -3.27
N LEU A 163 -9.68 -3.75 -3.07
CA LEU A 163 -9.99 -2.43 -3.63
C LEU A 163 -9.02 -1.35 -3.13
N SER A 164 -8.68 -1.38 -1.84
CA SER A 164 -7.67 -0.49 -1.25
C SER A 164 -6.29 -0.71 -1.89
N THR A 165 -5.88 -1.96 -2.14
CA THR A 165 -4.62 -2.27 -2.83
C THR A 165 -4.61 -1.73 -4.26
N LEU A 166 -5.70 -1.91 -5.02
CA LEU A 166 -5.81 -1.37 -6.39
C LEU A 166 -5.75 0.15 -6.42
N TRP A 167 -6.35 0.82 -5.43
CA TRP A 167 -6.22 2.28 -5.29
C TRP A 167 -4.77 2.68 -5.04
N GLY A 168 -4.06 1.99 -4.13
CA GLY A 168 -2.65 2.24 -3.83
C GLY A 168 -1.74 2.09 -5.06
N VAL A 169 -2.06 1.17 -5.99
CA VAL A 169 -1.33 1.07 -7.27
C VAL A 169 -1.43 2.36 -8.07
N VAL A 170 -2.64 2.94 -8.17
CA VAL A 170 -2.88 4.18 -8.94
C VAL A 170 -2.09 5.36 -8.38
N GLY A 171 -1.75 5.35 -7.09
CA GLY A 171 -0.88 6.36 -6.47
C GLY A 171 0.53 6.41 -7.03
N HIS A 172 1.06 5.30 -7.55
CA HIS A 172 2.47 5.18 -7.96
C HIS A 172 2.70 5.60 -9.42
N THR A 173 2.55 6.87 -9.73
CA THR A 173 2.85 7.36 -11.08
C THR A 173 3.28 8.82 -11.11
N GLN A 174 4.13 9.15 -12.07
CA GLN A 174 4.50 10.53 -12.42
C GLN A 174 3.66 11.09 -13.59
N MET A 175 2.81 10.25 -14.23
CA MET A 175 2.01 10.69 -15.38
C MET A 175 0.84 11.59 -14.98
N ILE A 176 0.31 11.43 -13.77
CA ILE A 176 -0.87 12.12 -13.28
C ILE A 176 -0.42 13.24 -12.34
N GLY A 177 -0.74 14.48 -12.71
CA GLY A 177 -0.52 15.64 -11.85
C GLY A 177 -1.52 15.74 -10.71
N THR A 178 -1.79 16.95 -10.23
CA THR A 178 -2.82 17.23 -9.25
C THR A 178 -4.22 17.04 -9.82
N LEU A 179 -5.13 16.50 -9.04
CA LEU A 179 -6.51 16.19 -9.42
C LEU A 179 -7.54 17.20 -8.85
N GLY A 180 -7.07 18.32 -8.29
CA GLY A 180 -7.93 19.41 -7.82
C GLY A 180 -8.76 19.03 -6.57
N PRO A 181 -10.07 19.38 -6.53
CA PRO A 181 -10.87 19.28 -5.31
C PRO A 181 -10.98 17.89 -4.69
N ILE A 182 -10.84 16.82 -5.49
CA ILE A 182 -10.90 15.45 -4.97
C ILE A 182 -9.72 15.15 -4.01
N GLU A 183 -8.62 15.88 -4.10
CA GLU A 183 -7.44 15.80 -3.23
C GLU A 183 -7.69 16.29 -1.79
N TRP A 184 -8.86 16.84 -1.51
CA TRP A 184 -9.26 17.12 -0.14
C TRP A 184 -9.60 15.86 0.65
N ILE A 185 -10.10 14.85 -0.04
CA ILE A 185 -10.62 13.61 0.56
C ILE A 185 -9.71 12.43 0.23
N PHE A 186 -9.35 12.28 -1.05
CA PHE A 186 -8.64 11.10 -1.53
C PHE A 186 -7.14 11.32 -1.60
N ASN A 187 -6.39 10.27 -1.28
CA ASN A 187 -4.97 10.19 -1.57
C ASN A 187 -4.79 9.97 -3.08
N THR A 188 -4.09 10.89 -3.73
CA THR A 188 -3.88 10.92 -5.18
C THR A 188 -2.41 10.67 -5.52
N PRO A 189 -2.05 10.49 -6.81
CA PRO A 189 -0.65 10.35 -7.19
C PRO A 189 0.25 11.48 -6.69
N SER A 190 -0.22 12.73 -6.64
CA SER A 190 0.57 13.85 -6.14
C SER A 190 0.89 13.70 -4.64
N HIS A 191 -0.08 13.27 -3.84
CA HIS A 191 0.13 13.02 -2.42
C HIS A 191 1.05 11.82 -2.17
N HIS A 192 0.92 10.77 -2.98
CA HIS A 192 1.71 9.55 -2.83
C HIS A 192 3.15 9.74 -3.30
N ARG A 193 3.39 10.62 -4.31
CA ARG A 193 4.76 11.05 -4.66
C ARG A 193 5.46 11.74 -3.49
N VAL A 194 4.76 12.63 -2.78
CA VAL A 194 5.28 13.25 -1.54
C VAL A 194 5.63 12.19 -0.52
N HIS A 195 4.77 11.18 -0.31
CA HIS A 195 5.02 10.08 0.60
C HIS A 195 6.31 9.30 0.26
N HIS A 196 6.58 9.06 -1.01
CA HIS A 196 7.80 8.41 -1.51
C HIS A 196 9.00 9.36 -1.63
N GLY A 197 8.84 10.64 -1.27
CA GLY A 197 9.88 11.65 -1.36
C GLY A 197 10.93 11.55 -0.26
N SER A 198 12.21 11.56 -0.64
CA SER A 198 13.36 11.70 0.28
C SER A 198 13.74 13.16 0.54
N ASN A 199 13.00 14.13 -0.01
CA ASN A 199 13.15 15.54 0.33
C ASN A 199 12.92 15.76 1.84
N PRO A 200 13.69 16.59 2.54
CA PRO A 200 13.52 16.82 3.98
C PRO A 200 12.10 17.21 4.40
N GLU A 201 11.41 18.02 3.60
CA GLU A 201 10.04 18.48 3.83
C GLU A 201 8.98 17.38 3.61
N TYR A 202 9.31 16.30 2.90
CA TYR A 202 8.40 15.21 2.54
C TYR A 202 8.54 13.97 3.44
N ILE A 203 9.63 13.91 4.22
CA ILE A 203 9.85 12.77 5.11
C ILE A 203 8.72 12.68 6.14
N ASP A 204 8.22 11.48 6.35
CA ASP A 204 7.17 11.20 7.33
C ASP A 204 5.83 11.91 7.04
N LYS A 205 5.45 12.05 5.77
CA LYS A 205 4.20 12.65 5.30
C LYS A 205 3.32 11.69 4.52
N ASN A 206 2.01 11.99 4.47
CA ASN A 206 1.00 11.40 3.59
C ASN A 206 0.89 9.87 3.68
N TYR A 207 0.58 9.34 4.86
CA TYR A 207 0.49 7.90 5.13
C TYR A 207 -0.82 7.24 4.67
N GLY A 208 -1.88 8.00 4.37
CA GLY A 208 -3.16 7.48 3.91
C GLY A 208 -3.00 6.66 2.62
N ASN A 209 -3.84 5.63 2.42
CA ASN A 209 -3.86 4.89 1.16
C ASN A 209 -4.99 5.36 0.24
N VAL A 210 -6.24 5.23 0.67
CA VAL A 210 -7.40 5.71 -0.09
C VAL A 210 -7.74 7.16 0.28
N PHE A 211 -7.74 7.46 1.57
CA PHE A 211 -8.15 8.77 2.07
C PHE A 211 -7.00 9.56 2.67
N ILE A 212 -6.76 10.77 2.14
CA ILE A 212 -5.79 11.75 2.68
C ILE A 212 -6.34 12.47 3.91
N ILE A 213 -7.62 12.32 4.22
CA ILE A 213 -8.26 12.96 5.36
C ILE A 213 -7.60 12.59 6.69
N TRP A 214 -7.05 11.37 6.80
CA TRP A 214 -6.33 10.94 8.00
C TRP A 214 -5.08 11.77 8.22
N ASP A 215 -4.33 12.04 7.18
CA ASP A 215 -3.13 12.89 7.25
C ASP A 215 -3.48 14.31 7.66
N ARG A 216 -4.61 14.82 7.18
CA ARG A 216 -5.12 16.15 7.58
C ARG A 216 -5.54 16.17 9.05
N ILE A 217 -6.27 15.15 9.50
CA ILE A 217 -6.75 15.04 10.91
C ILE A 217 -5.56 14.87 11.86
N PHE A 218 -4.58 14.04 11.52
CA PHE A 218 -3.47 13.71 12.42
C PHE A 218 -2.18 14.52 12.16
N GLY A 219 -2.24 15.57 11.31
CA GLY A 219 -1.17 16.55 11.10
C GLY A 219 0.05 16.02 10.32
N THR A 220 -0.15 15.00 9.49
CA THR A 220 0.90 14.41 8.63
C THR A 220 0.77 14.77 7.15
N PHE A 221 -0.18 15.64 6.81
CA PHE A 221 -0.41 16.08 5.43
C PHE A 221 0.66 17.07 4.95
N GLU A 222 1.19 16.85 3.75
CA GLU A 222 2.02 17.79 3.01
C GLU A 222 1.66 17.75 1.52
N PRO A 223 1.37 18.90 0.88
CA PRO A 223 1.13 18.93 -0.58
C PRO A 223 2.45 18.87 -1.36
N GLU A 224 2.39 18.40 -2.60
CA GLU A 224 3.51 18.43 -3.53
C GLU A 224 3.79 19.86 -4.01
N ARG A 225 4.87 20.47 -3.52
CA ARG A 225 5.27 21.85 -3.86
C ARG A 225 6.57 21.93 -4.64
N ALA A 226 7.46 20.97 -4.47
CA ALA A 226 8.76 20.90 -5.10
C ALA A 226 8.93 19.57 -5.84
N PRO A 227 9.83 19.50 -6.84
CA PRO A 227 10.17 18.25 -7.50
C PRO A 227 10.57 17.18 -6.47
N VAL A 228 9.95 16.01 -6.56
CA VAL A 228 10.19 14.91 -5.63
C VAL A 228 11.46 14.18 -6.01
N LYS A 229 12.32 13.95 -5.00
CA LYS A 229 13.45 13.01 -5.11
C LYS A 229 13.00 11.68 -4.53
N TYR A 230 13.04 10.62 -5.32
CA TYR A 230 12.65 9.28 -4.88
C TYR A 230 13.84 8.52 -4.29
N GLY A 231 13.55 7.42 -3.62
CA GLY A 231 14.52 6.60 -2.92
C GLY A 231 14.64 6.95 -1.44
N LEU A 232 15.62 6.36 -0.80
CA LEU A 232 15.93 6.60 0.61
C LEU A 232 16.83 7.83 0.78
N VAL A 233 16.89 8.39 1.98
CA VAL A 233 17.85 9.44 2.33
C VAL A 233 19.30 8.95 2.08
N LYS A 234 19.54 7.66 2.33
CA LYS A 234 20.74 6.93 1.91
C LYS A 234 20.30 5.72 1.10
N ASN A 235 20.52 5.77 -0.20
CA ASN A 235 20.06 4.74 -1.13
C ASN A 235 20.77 3.40 -0.92
N VAL A 236 20.11 2.33 -1.39
CA VAL A 236 20.54 0.94 -1.15
C VAL A 236 21.72 0.49 -2.07
N GLU A 237 22.05 1.25 -3.09
CA GLU A 237 23.13 1.00 -4.06
C GLU A 237 23.16 -0.44 -4.62
N THR A 238 22.01 -1.11 -4.70
CA THR A 238 21.87 -2.48 -5.18
C THR A 238 20.49 -2.74 -5.77
N TYR A 239 20.44 -3.64 -6.77
CA TYR A 239 19.18 -4.19 -7.32
C TYR A 239 18.92 -5.64 -6.87
N ASP A 240 19.70 -6.17 -5.94
CA ASP A 240 19.52 -7.51 -5.39
C ASP A 240 18.32 -7.51 -4.40
N PRO A 241 17.19 -8.18 -4.72
CA PRO A 241 16.00 -8.16 -3.89
C PRO A 241 16.21 -8.80 -2.50
N VAL A 242 17.14 -9.75 -2.38
CA VAL A 242 17.49 -10.37 -1.09
C VAL A 242 18.20 -9.35 -0.21
N LYS A 243 19.22 -8.67 -0.75
CA LYS A 243 19.93 -7.61 -0.01
C LYS A 243 18.99 -6.50 0.39
N ILE A 244 18.15 -6.01 -0.52
CA ILE A 244 17.15 -4.97 -0.22
C ILE A 244 16.23 -5.42 0.92
N THR A 245 15.75 -6.66 0.90
CA THR A 245 14.84 -7.19 1.94
C THR A 245 15.51 -7.24 3.32
N PHE A 246 16.79 -7.61 3.40
CA PHE A 246 17.42 -7.93 4.68
C PHE A 246 18.38 -6.87 5.23
N MET A 247 18.69 -5.81 4.48
CA MET A 247 19.71 -4.83 4.90
C MET A 247 19.31 -4.07 6.18
N GLU A 248 18.06 -3.64 6.32
CA GLU A 248 17.62 -2.97 7.55
C GLU A 248 17.47 -3.95 8.73
N TRP A 249 17.14 -5.20 8.48
CA TRP A 249 17.18 -6.24 9.50
C TRP A 249 18.59 -6.45 10.02
N GLN A 250 19.60 -6.45 9.13
CA GLN A 250 21.00 -6.55 9.54
C GLN A 250 21.44 -5.34 10.36
N SER A 251 20.99 -4.14 9.99
CA SER A 251 21.25 -2.92 10.77
C SER A 251 20.60 -2.99 12.16
N LEU A 252 19.33 -3.42 12.22
CA LEU A 252 18.55 -3.52 13.46
C LEU A 252 19.20 -4.46 14.49
N PHE A 253 19.87 -5.53 14.05
CA PHE A 253 20.52 -6.51 14.94
C PHE A 253 21.99 -6.22 15.24
N ARG A 254 22.58 -5.17 14.64
CA ARG A 254 23.98 -4.75 14.90
C ARG A 254 24.11 -3.65 15.95
N ASP A 255 23.05 -2.90 16.19
CA ASP A 255 22.94 -1.83 17.18
C ASP A 255 22.31 -2.34 18.49
#